data_cd2db57c3966a8bea07dccae197ae2ee
#
_entry.id   cd2db57c3966a8bea07dccae197ae2ee
#
_cell.length_a   1.000
_cell.length_b   1.000
_cell.length_c   1.000
_cell.angle_alpha   90.00
_cell.angle_beta   90.00
_cell.angle_gamma   90.00
#
_symmetry.space_group_name_H-M   'P 1'
#
loop_
_entity.id
_entity.type
_entity.pdbx_description
1 polymer ?
#
loop_
_entity_poly.entity_id
_entity_poly.type
_entity_poly.pdbx_seq_one_letter_code
_entity_poly.pdbx_strand_id
1 'polypeptide(L)'
;MRDTDSNKFIAYLAIIATPFALGAFLLTWAPSIQYSNEDPSGDGYVPPRSIQKLVDKTQESTVTVWCEPKVGKGSQGTAWAIELETDVSKKYPTTLITNHHVIDTCMGIGDEITVALPYKDPVKAVVVKWDEDNDLAILATGLKLPVLKLSEYDTYPGYWVMALGSADGYEGSVSFGNVINSNSAEILVTNNISGGSSGGPLVDNEGNVVGVITWSLDEEQYNGAKSLNAFCAKILTCEYEIDGKKTWWDYSNG
;
A
#
# COMPACT_ATOMS: atom_id res chain seq x y z
N MET A 1 58.82 -17.38 -52.60
CA MET A 1 58.71 -16.06 -51.95
C MET A 1 57.26 -15.63 -51.92
N ARG A 2 56.37 -16.34 -51.16
CA ARG A 2 54.92 -16.04 -51.13
C ARG A 2 54.24 -16.34 -49.76
N ASP A 3 55.02 -16.61 -48.70
CA ASP A 3 54.44 -17.03 -47.40
C ASP A 3 54.48 -15.99 -46.28
N THR A 4 55.15 -14.84 -46.50
CA THR A 4 55.31 -13.85 -45.41
C THR A 4 54.12 -12.90 -45.27
N ASP A 5 53.33 -12.67 -46.32
CA ASP A 5 52.21 -11.71 -46.28
C ASP A 5 50.94 -12.37 -45.72
N SER A 6 50.74 -13.67 -45.96
CA SER A 6 49.60 -14.42 -45.40
C SER A 6 49.69 -14.51 -43.89
N ASN A 7 50.87 -14.76 -43.36
CA ASN A 7 51.08 -14.87 -41.90
C ASN A 7 50.92 -13.52 -41.18
N LYS A 8 51.30 -12.41 -41.83
CA LYS A 8 51.08 -11.06 -41.28
C LYS A 8 49.59 -10.70 -41.25
N PHE A 9 48.84 -11.04 -42.31
CA PHE A 9 47.41 -10.81 -42.38
C PHE A 9 46.64 -11.61 -41.32
N ILE A 10 47.01 -12.87 -41.08
CA ILE A 10 46.44 -13.71 -40.04
C ILE A 10 46.77 -13.13 -38.65
N ALA A 11 47.98 -12.66 -38.41
CA ALA A 11 48.38 -12.03 -37.15
C ALA A 11 47.61 -10.72 -36.89
N TYR A 12 47.39 -9.88 -37.89
CA TYR A 12 46.58 -8.68 -37.74
C TYR A 12 45.10 -9.00 -37.46
N LEU A 13 44.51 -10.00 -38.13
CA LEU A 13 43.16 -10.47 -37.84
C LEU A 13 43.03 -11.02 -36.43
N ALA A 14 44.02 -11.76 -35.92
CA ALA A 14 44.04 -12.26 -34.57
C ALA A 14 44.13 -11.11 -33.53
N ILE A 15 44.93 -10.08 -33.77
CA ILE A 15 45.08 -8.91 -32.87
C ILE A 15 43.78 -8.10 -32.78
N ILE A 16 43.02 -8.00 -33.89
CA ILE A 16 41.74 -7.26 -33.90
C ILE A 16 40.60 -8.14 -33.34
N ALA A 17 40.59 -9.44 -33.60
CA ALA A 17 39.50 -10.32 -33.18
C ALA A 17 39.56 -10.68 -31.68
N THR A 18 40.76 -10.73 -31.06
CA THR A 18 40.92 -11.06 -29.65
C THR A 18 40.24 -10.11 -28.69
N PRO A 19 40.34 -8.78 -28.82
CA PRO A 19 39.62 -7.88 -27.90
C PRO A 19 38.10 -7.97 -28.09
N PHE A 20 37.58 -8.20 -29.30
CA PHE A 20 36.17 -8.42 -29.56
C PHE A 20 35.65 -9.73 -28.96
N ALA A 21 36.43 -10.80 -29.07
CA ALA A 21 36.10 -12.10 -28.47
C ALA A 21 36.18 -12.05 -26.95
N LEU A 22 37.16 -11.33 -26.36
CA LEU A 22 37.25 -11.11 -24.92
C LEU A 22 36.11 -10.23 -24.41
N GLY A 23 35.77 -9.17 -25.14
CA GLY A 23 34.64 -8.30 -24.82
C GLY A 23 33.30 -9.04 -24.86
N ALA A 24 33.06 -9.84 -25.89
CA ALA A 24 31.86 -10.68 -25.98
C ALA A 24 31.82 -11.75 -24.88
N PHE A 25 32.97 -12.37 -24.54
CA PHE A 25 33.08 -13.33 -23.45
C PHE A 25 32.82 -12.67 -22.08
N LEU A 26 33.36 -11.48 -21.84
CA LEU A 26 33.08 -10.71 -20.62
C LEU A 26 31.64 -10.26 -20.51
N LEU A 27 30.98 -9.92 -21.63
CA LEU A 27 29.56 -9.56 -21.67
C LEU A 27 28.64 -10.78 -21.47
N THR A 28 29.05 -11.97 -21.92
CA THR A 28 28.26 -13.20 -21.75
C THR A 28 28.57 -13.94 -20.44
N TRP A 29 29.74 -13.70 -19.84
CA TRP A 29 30.18 -14.25 -18.57
C TRP A 29 30.22 -13.26 -17.42
N ALA A 30 29.93 -11.99 -17.67
CA ALA A 30 29.57 -11.14 -16.55
C ALA A 30 28.38 -11.84 -15.87
N PRO A 31 28.55 -12.34 -14.62
CA PRO A 31 27.37 -12.81 -13.92
C PRO A 31 26.42 -11.65 -14.00
N SER A 32 25.25 -11.84 -14.62
CA SER A 32 24.15 -10.96 -14.37
C SER A 32 24.12 -10.88 -12.85
N ILE A 33 24.39 -9.71 -12.29
CA ILE A 33 24.09 -9.48 -10.89
C ILE A 33 22.56 -9.55 -10.85
N GLN A 34 22.06 -10.76 -10.91
CA GLN A 34 20.76 -11.06 -10.39
C GLN A 34 20.94 -10.77 -8.92
N TYR A 35 20.48 -9.59 -8.53
CA TYR A 35 20.09 -9.41 -7.16
C TYR A 35 19.14 -10.57 -6.90
N SER A 36 19.61 -11.59 -6.20
CA SER A 36 18.76 -12.68 -5.81
C SER A 36 17.64 -12.04 -5.02
N ASN A 37 16.43 -12.29 -5.44
CA ASN A 37 15.27 -11.85 -4.69
C ASN A 37 15.03 -12.79 -3.51
N GLU A 38 16.02 -13.60 -3.20
CA GLU A 38 15.99 -14.47 -2.06
C GLU A 38 16.22 -13.61 -0.84
N ASP A 39 15.30 -13.69 0.06
CA ASP A 39 15.40 -13.17 1.40
C ASP A 39 16.63 -13.77 2.09
N PRO A 40 17.69 -12.98 2.38
CA PRO A 40 18.93 -13.52 2.94
C PRO A 40 18.78 -13.99 4.39
N SER A 41 17.72 -13.55 5.08
CA SER A 41 17.41 -13.94 6.47
C SER A 41 16.49 -15.17 6.52
N GLY A 42 15.79 -15.49 5.45
CA GLY A 42 14.82 -16.58 5.38
C GLY A 42 13.52 -16.29 6.10
N ASP A 43 13.24 -15.00 6.39
CA ASP A 43 12.04 -14.55 7.08
C ASP A 43 10.93 -14.05 6.14
N GLY A 44 11.14 -14.15 4.84
CA GLY A 44 10.19 -13.72 3.81
C GLY A 44 10.24 -12.23 3.48
N TYR A 45 11.07 -11.43 4.16
CA TYR A 45 11.15 -10.00 3.93
C TYR A 45 12.07 -9.65 2.76
N VAL A 46 11.52 -8.95 1.78
CA VAL A 46 12.24 -8.41 0.61
C VAL A 46 11.95 -6.91 0.49
N PRO A 47 12.96 -6.03 0.45
CA PRO A 47 12.73 -4.60 0.22
C PRO A 47 11.99 -4.34 -1.10
N PRO A 48 11.21 -3.24 -1.20
CA PRO A 48 10.47 -2.93 -2.41
C PRO A 48 11.41 -2.71 -3.60
N ARG A 49 11.14 -3.38 -4.73
CA ARG A 49 12.01 -3.32 -5.92
C ARG A 49 11.80 -2.10 -6.79
N SER A 50 10.60 -1.57 -6.80
CA SER A 50 10.21 -0.43 -7.63
C SER A 50 9.26 0.47 -6.86
N ILE A 51 9.83 1.38 -6.10
CA ILE A 51 9.07 2.34 -5.27
C ILE A 51 8.10 3.14 -6.14
N GLN A 52 8.52 3.62 -7.32
CA GLN A 52 7.64 4.41 -8.17
C GLN A 52 6.38 3.62 -8.58
N LYS A 53 6.53 2.39 -9.06
CA LYS A 53 5.37 1.55 -9.43
C LYS A 53 4.47 1.25 -8.22
N LEU A 54 5.08 1.08 -7.06
CA LEU A 54 4.35 0.83 -5.83
C LEU A 54 3.51 2.04 -5.44
N VAL A 55 4.11 3.23 -5.48
CA VAL A 55 3.41 4.50 -5.23
C VAL A 55 2.27 4.69 -6.24
N ASP A 56 2.56 4.61 -7.54
CA ASP A 56 1.55 4.80 -8.60
C ASP A 56 0.36 3.85 -8.40
N LYS A 57 0.63 2.55 -8.23
CA LYS A 57 -0.41 1.53 -7.97
C LYS A 57 -1.27 1.86 -6.75
N THR A 58 -0.65 2.30 -5.67
CA THR A 58 -1.38 2.57 -4.42
C THR A 58 -2.15 3.89 -4.51
N GLN A 59 -1.59 4.91 -5.17
CA GLN A 59 -2.29 6.19 -5.39
C GLN A 59 -3.53 6.04 -6.27
N GLU A 60 -3.51 5.18 -7.30
CA GLU A 60 -4.68 4.90 -8.15
C GLU A 60 -5.86 4.29 -7.37
N SER A 61 -5.58 3.70 -6.22
CA SER A 61 -6.54 3.03 -5.33
C SER A 61 -6.92 3.87 -4.11
N THR A 62 -6.30 5.04 -3.92
CA THR A 62 -6.42 5.87 -2.71
C THR A 62 -7.04 7.21 -3.05
N VAL A 63 -7.99 7.64 -2.25
CA VAL A 63 -8.76 8.88 -2.44
C VAL A 63 -8.71 9.75 -1.19
N THR A 64 -8.81 11.05 -1.38
CA THR A 64 -9.11 11.99 -0.31
C THR A 64 -10.60 11.90 0.02
N VAL A 65 -10.94 12.00 1.29
CA VAL A 65 -12.32 12.05 1.81
C VAL A 65 -12.56 13.42 2.41
N TRP A 66 -13.65 14.04 2.04
CA TRP A 66 -14.18 15.26 2.70
C TRP A 66 -15.53 14.95 3.29
N CYS A 67 -15.68 15.30 4.55
CA CYS A 67 -16.93 15.26 5.27
C CYS A 67 -17.39 16.71 5.51
N GLU A 68 -18.51 17.09 4.94
CA GLU A 68 -19.08 18.43 5.01
C GLU A 68 -20.46 18.39 5.71
N PRO A 69 -20.50 18.53 7.05
CA PRO A 69 -21.75 18.56 7.77
C PRO A 69 -22.50 19.87 7.50
N LYS A 70 -23.82 19.82 7.53
CA LYS A 70 -24.64 21.04 7.42
C LYS A 70 -24.38 22.05 8.52
N VAL A 71 -24.00 21.59 9.69
CA VAL A 71 -23.72 22.40 10.87
C VAL A 71 -22.45 21.88 11.54
N GLY A 72 -21.52 22.78 11.80
CA GLY A 72 -20.25 22.44 12.45
C GLY A 72 -19.06 22.55 11.52
N LYS A 73 -17.95 21.94 11.93
CA LYS A 73 -16.73 21.88 11.13
C LYS A 73 -16.70 20.56 10.39
N GLY A 74 -16.33 20.61 9.12
CA GLY A 74 -16.01 19.45 8.32
C GLY A 74 -14.67 18.82 8.72
N SER A 75 -14.44 17.64 8.22
CA SER A 75 -13.19 16.90 8.36
C SER A 75 -12.66 16.48 7.00
N GLN A 76 -11.36 16.21 6.95
CA GLN A 76 -10.68 15.65 5.81
C GLN A 76 -9.89 14.43 6.25
N GLY A 77 -9.89 13.40 5.41
CA GLY A 77 -9.14 12.20 5.61
C GLY A 77 -8.82 11.51 4.30
N THR A 78 -8.51 10.25 4.39
CA THR A 78 -8.14 9.39 3.28
C THR A 78 -8.97 8.11 3.30
N ALA A 79 -9.21 7.53 2.14
CA ALA A 79 -9.79 6.18 2.01
C ALA A 79 -9.11 5.42 0.87
N TRP A 80 -9.25 4.13 0.84
CA TRP A 80 -8.69 3.27 -0.21
C TRP A 80 -9.66 2.16 -0.61
N ALA A 81 -9.54 1.74 -1.86
CA ALA A 81 -10.46 0.78 -2.47
C ALA A 81 -10.13 -0.67 -2.09
N ILE A 82 -11.15 -1.40 -1.70
CA ILE A 82 -11.10 -2.83 -1.36
C ILE A 82 -12.18 -3.60 -2.12
N GLU A 83 -11.95 -4.87 -2.39
CA GLU A 83 -12.94 -5.77 -2.94
C GLU A 83 -13.89 -6.26 -1.84
N LEU A 84 -15.08 -5.67 -1.80
CA LEU A 84 -16.12 -6.04 -0.86
C LEU A 84 -17.50 -5.80 -1.49
N GLU A 85 -18.31 -6.85 -1.56
CA GLU A 85 -19.71 -6.71 -1.94
C GLU A 85 -20.53 -6.12 -0.80
N THR A 86 -21.37 -5.14 -1.14
CA THR A 86 -22.28 -4.48 -0.22
C THR A 86 -23.68 -4.38 -0.83
N ASP A 87 -24.69 -4.11 -0.03
CA ASP A 87 -26.07 -3.93 -0.50
C ASP A 87 -26.21 -2.79 -1.51
N VAL A 88 -25.26 -1.88 -1.55
CA VAL A 88 -25.24 -0.72 -2.45
C VAL A 88 -24.35 -0.88 -3.69
N SER A 89 -23.66 -2.01 -3.85
CA SER A 89 -22.69 -2.26 -4.92
C SER A 89 -23.22 -2.08 -6.34
N LYS A 90 -24.52 -2.29 -6.55
CA LYS A 90 -25.17 -2.04 -7.86
C LYS A 90 -25.11 -0.57 -8.29
N LYS A 91 -25.17 0.35 -7.35
CA LYS A 91 -25.15 1.81 -7.59
C LYS A 91 -23.77 2.40 -7.39
N TYR A 92 -23.03 1.88 -6.43
CA TYR A 92 -21.70 2.33 -6.01
C TYR A 92 -20.71 1.16 -6.14
N PRO A 93 -20.05 1.02 -7.30
CA PRO A 93 -19.26 -0.18 -7.61
C PRO A 93 -17.96 -0.32 -6.83
N THR A 94 -17.51 0.72 -6.17
CA THR A 94 -16.26 0.68 -5.40
C THR A 94 -16.54 0.89 -3.91
N THR A 95 -16.06 -0.04 -3.11
CA THR A 95 -16.07 0.03 -1.66
C THR A 95 -14.74 0.57 -1.16
N LEU A 96 -14.80 1.45 -0.17
CA LEU A 96 -13.64 2.14 0.39
C LEU A 96 -13.56 1.90 1.90
N ILE A 97 -12.35 1.85 2.42
CA ILE A 97 -12.07 1.83 3.86
C ILE A 97 -11.50 3.18 4.28
N THR A 98 -11.95 3.66 5.43
CA THR A 98 -11.46 4.87 6.11
C THR A 98 -11.61 4.72 7.63
N ASN A 99 -11.24 5.75 8.40
CA ASN A 99 -11.55 5.81 9.83
C ASN A 99 -12.97 6.35 10.08
N HIS A 100 -13.56 5.98 11.22
CA HIS A 100 -14.84 6.50 11.67
C HIS A 100 -14.76 8.00 11.97
N HIS A 101 -13.71 8.46 12.69
CA HIS A 101 -13.56 9.89 13.02
C HIS A 101 -13.42 10.81 11.79
N VAL A 102 -13.11 10.27 10.61
CA VAL A 102 -13.08 11.04 9.35
C VAL A 102 -14.50 11.39 8.90
N ILE A 103 -15.51 10.62 9.29
CA ILE A 103 -16.89 10.75 8.82
C ILE A 103 -17.92 11.01 9.93
N ASP A 104 -17.52 10.96 11.18
CA ASP A 104 -18.41 10.98 12.34
C ASP A 104 -19.35 12.21 12.36
N THR A 105 -18.85 13.36 11.97
CA THR A 105 -19.61 14.61 11.88
C THR A 105 -20.58 14.66 10.71
N CYS A 106 -20.49 13.72 9.75
CA CYS A 106 -21.33 13.63 8.55
C CYS A 106 -22.32 12.46 8.59
N MET A 107 -22.73 12.03 9.78
CA MET A 107 -23.71 10.96 9.95
C MET A 107 -25.16 11.45 9.98
N GLY A 108 -25.37 12.76 9.87
CA GLY A 108 -26.68 13.41 9.91
C GLY A 108 -27.41 13.41 8.58
N ILE A 109 -28.75 13.65 8.65
CA ILE A 109 -29.58 13.74 7.44
C ILE A 109 -29.18 14.96 6.62
N GLY A 110 -28.66 14.71 5.43
CA GLY A 110 -28.32 15.70 4.42
C GLY A 110 -26.92 16.30 4.58
N ASP A 111 -26.08 15.73 5.44
CA ASP A 111 -24.66 15.93 5.39
C ASP A 111 -24.06 15.28 4.14
N GLU A 112 -22.91 15.74 3.71
CA GLU A 112 -22.31 15.27 2.47
C GLU A 112 -20.92 14.70 2.71
N ILE A 113 -20.68 13.51 2.14
CA ILE A 113 -19.36 12.90 2.07
C ILE A 113 -18.99 12.80 0.60
N THR A 114 -17.84 13.35 0.25
CA THR A 114 -17.28 13.27 -1.10
C THR A 114 -15.89 12.70 -1.09
N VAL A 115 -15.51 12.09 -2.22
CA VAL A 115 -14.19 11.46 -2.40
C VAL A 115 -13.63 11.79 -3.78
N ALA A 116 -12.32 11.95 -3.87
CA ALA A 116 -11.63 12.14 -5.15
C ALA A 116 -10.25 11.49 -5.17
N LEU A 117 -9.84 11.05 -6.34
CA LEU A 117 -8.41 10.82 -6.62
C LEU A 117 -7.64 12.14 -6.49
N PRO A 118 -6.33 12.10 -6.20
CA PRO A 118 -5.54 13.30 -6.00
C PRO A 118 -5.74 14.34 -7.10
N TYR A 119 -6.15 15.55 -6.71
CA TYR A 119 -6.37 16.71 -7.58
C TYR A 119 -7.43 16.49 -8.69
N LYS A 120 -8.41 15.61 -8.46
CA LYS A 120 -9.58 15.41 -9.32
C LYS A 120 -10.84 15.98 -8.68
N ASP A 121 -11.87 16.16 -9.49
CA ASP A 121 -13.17 16.62 -9.00
C ASP A 121 -13.79 15.58 -8.05
N PRO A 122 -14.32 16.03 -6.89
CA PRO A 122 -14.91 15.13 -5.92
C PRO A 122 -16.26 14.56 -6.41
N VAL A 123 -16.52 13.34 -6.03
CA VAL A 123 -17.79 12.65 -6.26
C VAL A 123 -18.38 12.16 -4.95
N LYS A 124 -19.69 12.00 -4.92
CA LYS A 124 -20.40 11.56 -3.72
C LYS A 124 -19.99 10.15 -3.30
N ALA A 125 -19.81 9.99 -1.98
CA ALA A 125 -19.74 8.70 -1.31
C ALA A 125 -20.90 8.53 -0.32
N VAL A 126 -21.20 7.30 0.04
CA VAL A 126 -22.22 6.94 1.03
C VAL A 126 -21.61 6.03 2.08
N VAL A 127 -22.05 6.19 3.33
CA VAL A 127 -21.65 5.31 4.42
C VAL A 127 -22.40 4.00 4.31
N VAL A 128 -21.67 2.89 4.39
CA VAL A 128 -22.21 1.53 4.35
C VAL A 128 -22.27 0.94 5.76
N LYS A 129 -21.17 1.06 6.49
CA LYS A 129 -20.99 0.48 7.81
C LYS A 129 -19.89 1.22 8.56
N TRP A 130 -19.92 1.21 9.87
CA TRP A 130 -18.84 1.75 10.71
C TRP A 130 -18.73 0.98 12.04
N ASP A 131 -17.59 1.14 12.66
CA ASP A 131 -17.25 0.63 13.99
C ASP A 131 -16.54 1.75 14.75
N GLU A 132 -17.25 2.40 15.65
CA GLU A 132 -16.75 3.53 16.43
C GLU A 132 -15.65 3.11 17.40
N ASP A 133 -15.78 1.93 18.03
CA ASP A 133 -14.83 1.44 19.02
C ASP A 133 -13.44 1.16 18.41
N ASN A 134 -13.41 0.73 17.16
CA ASN A 134 -12.16 0.46 16.42
C ASN A 134 -11.79 1.58 15.44
N ASP A 135 -12.57 2.66 15.43
CA ASP A 135 -12.34 3.80 14.55
C ASP A 135 -12.21 3.43 13.07
N LEU A 136 -13.15 2.63 12.56
CA LEU A 136 -13.16 2.16 11.17
C LEU A 136 -14.51 2.42 10.51
N ALA A 137 -14.50 2.70 9.20
CA ALA A 137 -15.71 2.88 8.41
C ALA A 137 -15.56 2.36 6.99
N ILE A 138 -16.68 1.92 6.43
CA ILE A 138 -16.84 1.50 5.04
C ILE A 138 -17.69 2.53 4.32
N LEU A 139 -17.14 3.06 3.23
CA LEU A 139 -17.86 3.92 2.29
C LEU A 139 -18.07 3.18 0.96
N ALA A 140 -18.99 3.68 0.14
CA ALA A 140 -19.14 3.26 -1.24
C ALA A 140 -19.27 4.47 -2.17
N THR A 141 -18.67 4.38 -3.36
CA THR A 141 -18.62 5.48 -4.33
C THR A 141 -18.87 5.01 -5.76
N GLY A 142 -19.29 5.97 -6.61
CA GLY A 142 -19.45 5.75 -8.05
C GLY A 142 -18.13 5.75 -8.84
N LEU A 143 -16.99 6.12 -8.24
CA LEU A 143 -15.68 5.99 -8.87
C LEU A 143 -15.39 4.52 -9.15
N LYS A 144 -14.69 4.26 -10.26
CA LYS A 144 -14.14 2.94 -10.57
C LYS A 144 -12.65 2.96 -10.28
N LEU A 145 -12.26 2.36 -9.18
CA LEU A 145 -10.88 2.34 -8.70
C LEU A 145 -10.35 0.89 -8.73
N PRO A 146 -9.06 0.69 -9.01
CA PRO A 146 -8.42 -0.58 -8.72
C PRO A 146 -8.46 -0.84 -7.21
N VAL A 147 -8.55 -2.10 -6.81
CA VAL A 147 -8.58 -2.49 -5.40
C VAL A 147 -7.20 -2.85 -4.88
N LEU A 148 -6.91 -2.53 -3.64
CA LEU A 148 -5.74 -3.02 -2.93
C LEU A 148 -6.06 -4.39 -2.32
N LYS A 149 -5.05 -5.25 -2.29
CA LYS A 149 -5.12 -6.54 -1.60
C LYS A 149 -4.69 -6.37 -0.15
N LEU A 150 -5.23 -7.20 0.72
CA LEU A 150 -4.74 -7.33 2.09
C LEU A 150 -3.47 -8.18 2.10
N SER A 151 -2.56 -7.88 3.00
CA SER A 151 -1.38 -8.73 3.23
C SER A 151 -1.80 -10.07 3.84
N GLU A 152 -1.16 -11.13 3.39
CA GLU A 152 -1.33 -12.47 3.94
C GLU A 152 -0.38 -12.73 5.12
N TYR A 153 0.50 -11.77 5.42
CA TYR A 153 1.53 -11.88 6.43
C TYR A 153 1.34 -10.84 7.52
N ASP A 154 1.65 -11.24 8.75
CA ASP A 154 1.70 -10.32 9.88
C ASP A 154 2.89 -9.35 9.72
N THR A 155 2.70 -8.14 10.21
CA THR A 155 3.78 -7.15 10.27
C THR A 155 4.77 -7.52 11.38
N TYR A 156 6.05 -7.31 11.11
CA TYR A 156 7.12 -7.57 12.07
C TYR A 156 7.99 -6.33 12.30
N PRO A 157 8.47 -6.08 13.53
CA PRO A 157 9.37 -4.96 13.80
C PRO A 157 10.58 -4.93 12.87
N GLY A 158 10.82 -3.75 12.27
CA GLY A 158 11.87 -3.55 11.26
C GLY A 158 11.39 -3.65 9.82
N TYR A 159 10.24 -4.23 9.52
CA TYR A 159 9.70 -4.30 8.16
C TYR A 159 9.41 -2.91 7.61
N TRP A 160 9.75 -2.73 6.33
CA TRP A 160 9.46 -1.50 5.62
C TRP A 160 7.96 -1.38 5.32
N VAL A 161 7.42 -0.18 5.51
CA VAL A 161 6.03 0.14 5.19
C VAL A 161 5.92 1.51 4.52
N MET A 162 4.91 1.66 3.68
CA MET A 162 4.56 2.91 3.04
C MET A 162 3.14 3.31 3.45
N ALA A 163 3.01 4.55 3.92
CA ALA A 163 1.74 5.19 4.23
C ALA A 163 1.34 6.14 3.10
N LEU A 164 0.09 6.10 2.66
CA LEU A 164 -0.48 7.06 1.71
C LEU A 164 -1.65 7.79 2.34
N GLY A 165 -1.79 9.07 1.96
CA GLY A 165 -2.89 9.88 2.44
C GLY A 165 -2.92 11.27 1.86
N SER A 166 -3.71 12.14 2.50
CA SER A 166 -3.87 13.55 2.12
C SER A 166 -3.36 14.46 3.24
N ALA A 167 -2.10 14.19 3.65
CA ALA A 167 -1.43 14.85 4.77
C ALA A 167 -1.50 16.38 4.65
N ASP A 168 -2.08 17.05 5.63
CA ASP A 168 -2.26 18.52 5.68
C ASP A 168 -2.88 19.12 4.41
N GLY A 169 -3.73 18.33 3.72
CA GLY A 169 -4.37 18.73 2.46
C GLY A 169 -3.52 18.48 1.21
N TYR A 170 -2.31 17.93 1.34
CA TYR A 170 -1.50 17.49 0.19
C TYR A 170 -1.98 16.11 -0.27
N GLU A 171 -2.92 16.09 -1.19
CA GLU A 171 -3.55 14.89 -1.69
C GLU A 171 -2.53 13.92 -2.34
N GLY A 172 -2.64 12.63 -2.02
CA GLY A 172 -1.74 11.61 -2.54
C GLY A 172 -0.34 11.62 -1.94
N SER A 173 -0.16 12.25 -0.77
CA SER A 173 1.10 12.26 -0.01
C SER A 173 1.56 10.85 0.33
N VAL A 174 2.87 10.64 0.29
CA VAL A 174 3.51 9.35 0.58
C VAL A 174 4.54 9.52 1.68
N SER A 175 4.53 8.63 2.65
CA SER A 175 5.53 8.56 3.71
C SER A 175 6.10 7.14 3.81
N PHE A 176 7.41 7.02 3.83
CA PHE A 176 8.12 5.76 4.00
C PHE A 176 8.59 5.62 5.44
N GLY A 177 8.55 4.41 5.96
CA GLY A 177 8.98 4.12 7.32
C GLY A 177 9.14 2.62 7.57
N ASN A 178 9.26 2.29 8.84
CA ASN A 178 9.38 0.91 9.29
C ASN A 178 8.39 0.64 10.43
N VAL A 179 8.01 -0.61 10.57
CA VAL A 179 7.28 -1.08 11.74
C VAL A 179 8.19 -1.00 12.96
N ILE A 180 7.73 -0.35 14.02
CA ILE A 180 8.41 -0.29 15.32
C ILE A 180 7.96 -1.46 16.18
N ASN A 181 6.63 -1.68 16.21
CA ASN A 181 5.99 -2.75 16.95
C ASN A 181 4.61 -3.04 16.34
N SER A 182 4.10 -4.23 16.57
CA SER A 182 2.75 -4.60 16.15
C SER A 182 2.11 -5.55 17.15
N ASN A 183 0.81 -5.44 17.28
CA ASN A 183 -0.03 -6.35 18.03
C ASN A 183 -1.35 -6.58 17.26
N SER A 184 -2.25 -7.35 17.83
CA SER A 184 -3.52 -7.67 17.20
C SER A 184 -4.45 -6.47 16.93
N ALA A 185 -4.24 -5.35 17.60
CA ALA A 185 -5.07 -4.14 17.44
C ALA A 185 -4.38 -3.06 16.61
N GLU A 186 -3.07 -2.88 16.80
CA GLU A 186 -2.35 -1.70 16.29
C GLU A 186 -0.96 -2.04 15.79
N ILE A 187 -0.50 -1.22 14.84
CA ILE A 187 0.86 -1.23 14.29
C ILE A 187 1.47 0.14 14.56
N LEU A 188 2.60 0.16 15.27
CA LEU A 188 3.39 1.38 15.47
C LEU A 188 4.45 1.51 14.37
N VAL A 189 4.54 2.68 13.77
CA VAL A 189 5.41 2.94 12.61
C VAL A 189 6.17 4.25 12.72
N THR A 190 7.29 4.33 12.00
CA THR A 190 8.11 5.56 11.89
C THR A 190 7.68 6.49 10.76
N ASN A 191 6.62 6.14 10.02
CA ASN A 191 6.12 6.98 8.93
C ASN A 191 5.71 8.36 9.46
N ASN A 192 6.07 9.41 8.73
CA ASN A 192 5.58 10.76 9.04
C ASN A 192 4.11 10.86 8.59
N ILE A 193 3.20 11.01 9.54
CA ILE A 193 1.75 11.06 9.36
C ILE A 193 1.25 12.36 10.00
N SER A 194 0.34 13.03 9.34
CA SER A 194 -0.31 14.26 9.84
C SER A 194 -1.82 14.23 9.56
N GLY A 195 -2.52 15.26 10.00
CA GLY A 195 -3.96 15.42 9.76
C GLY A 195 -4.29 15.24 8.28
N GLY A 196 -5.36 14.51 7.99
CA GLY A 196 -5.74 14.14 6.61
C GLY A 196 -5.19 12.80 6.12
N SER A 197 -4.15 12.22 6.76
CA SER A 197 -3.68 10.87 6.46
C SER A 197 -4.57 9.77 7.05
N SER A 198 -5.37 10.09 8.07
CA SER A 198 -6.29 9.16 8.73
C SER A 198 -7.18 8.44 7.73
N GLY A 199 -7.32 7.13 7.86
CA GLY A 199 -8.06 6.25 6.95
C GLY A 199 -7.26 5.77 5.74
N GLY A 200 -6.05 6.29 5.53
CA GLY A 200 -5.18 5.88 4.43
C GLY A 200 -4.62 4.47 4.61
N PRO A 201 -4.18 3.84 3.51
CA PRO A 201 -3.58 2.52 3.58
C PRO A 201 -2.14 2.59 4.10
N LEU A 202 -1.80 1.69 5.01
CA LEU A 202 -0.43 1.31 5.31
C LEU A 202 -0.14 0.03 4.51
N VAL A 203 0.83 0.08 3.61
CA VAL A 203 1.14 -1.05 2.71
C VAL A 203 2.54 -1.59 2.95
N ASP A 204 2.70 -2.88 2.68
CA ASP A 204 3.98 -3.59 2.72
C ASP A 204 4.85 -3.32 1.48
N ASN A 205 5.97 -4.01 1.39
CA ASN A 205 6.94 -3.95 0.30
C ASN A 205 6.40 -4.47 -1.05
N GLU A 206 5.27 -5.17 -1.08
CA GLU A 206 4.59 -5.66 -2.28
C GLU A 206 3.37 -4.81 -2.66
N GLY A 207 2.99 -3.87 -1.80
CA GLY A 207 1.82 -3.01 -1.95
C GLY A 207 0.52 -3.67 -1.53
N ASN A 208 0.59 -4.64 -0.63
CA ASN A 208 -0.57 -5.18 0.05
C ASN A 208 -0.79 -4.39 1.35
N VAL A 209 -2.04 -4.19 1.72
CA VAL A 209 -2.40 -3.43 2.92
C VAL A 209 -2.12 -4.26 4.15
N VAL A 210 -1.39 -3.69 5.10
CA VAL A 210 -1.10 -4.27 6.42
C VAL A 210 -1.87 -3.56 7.54
N GLY A 211 -2.42 -2.38 7.27
CA GLY A 211 -3.19 -1.63 8.27
C GLY A 211 -3.84 -0.38 7.71
N VAL A 212 -4.61 0.29 8.57
CA VAL A 212 -5.31 1.56 8.29
C VAL A 212 -4.71 2.64 9.17
N ILE A 213 -4.11 3.67 8.56
CA ILE A 213 -3.51 4.81 9.26
C ILE A 213 -4.60 5.48 10.10
N THR A 214 -4.34 5.69 11.39
CA THR A 214 -5.40 6.14 12.30
C THR A 214 -5.01 7.36 13.12
N TRP A 215 -3.83 7.40 13.70
CA TRP A 215 -3.43 8.46 14.59
C TRP A 215 -1.96 8.84 14.46
N SER A 216 -1.67 10.08 14.84
CA SER A 216 -0.30 10.61 14.95
C SER A 216 -0.13 11.28 16.31
N LEU A 217 1.10 11.28 16.80
CA LEU A 217 1.51 12.00 18.01
C LEU A 217 2.49 13.11 17.62
N ASP A 218 2.15 14.34 17.93
CA ASP A 218 2.95 15.51 17.56
C ASP A 218 4.32 15.57 18.27
N GLU A 219 4.42 14.99 19.47
CA GLU A 219 5.62 15.03 20.30
C GLU A 219 6.47 13.75 20.23
N GLU A 220 5.96 12.69 19.59
CA GLU A 220 6.60 11.40 19.53
C GLU A 220 7.11 11.09 18.11
N GLN A 221 8.12 10.22 18.02
CA GLN A 221 8.71 9.83 16.74
C GLN A 221 8.04 8.61 16.13
N TYR A 222 6.80 8.29 16.53
CA TYR A 222 6.04 7.18 16.02
C TYR A 222 4.57 7.53 15.85
N ASN A 223 3.92 6.83 14.95
CA ASN A 223 2.52 6.99 14.59
C ASN A 223 1.85 5.62 14.55
N GLY A 224 0.53 5.58 14.44
CA GLY A 224 -0.22 4.33 14.55
C GLY A 224 -1.19 4.06 13.41
N ALA A 225 -1.32 2.77 13.13
CA ALA A 225 -2.32 2.23 12.23
C ALA A 225 -3.11 1.12 12.92
N LYS A 226 -4.39 0.95 12.58
CA LYS A 226 -5.15 -0.23 12.98
C LYS A 226 -4.64 -1.43 12.20
N SER A 227 -4.40 -2.54 12.89
CA SER A 227 -3.95 -3.78 12.27
C SER A 227 -5.05 -4.43 11.43
N LEU A 228 -4.69 -5.31 10.50
CA LEU A 228 -5.67 -6.11 9.75
C LEU A 228 -6.52 -6.97 10.66
N ASN A 229 -5.99 -7.41 11.79
CA ASN A 229 -6.73 -8.21 12.76
C ASN A 229 -7.91 -7.42 13.34
N ALA A 230 -7.69 -6.17 13.77
CA ALA A 230 -8.77 -5.31 14.26
C ALA A 230 -9.82 -5.05 13.17
N PHE A 231 -9.38 -4.85 11.96
CA PHE A 231 -10.18 -4.59 10.79
C PHE A 231 -11.00 -5.83 10.34
N CYS A 232 -10.37 -7.01 10.21
CA CYS A 232 -11.05 -8.23 9.81
C CYS A 232 -12.05 -8.72 10.86
N ALA A 233 -11.71 -8.63 12.14
CA ALA A 233 -12.59 -9.11 13.20
C ALA A 233 -13.83 -8.25 13.41
N LYS A 234 -13.74 -6.95 13.18
CA LYS A 234 -14.77 -5.99 13.60
C LYS A 234 -15.61 -5.45 12.44
N ILE A 235 -15.02 -5.13 11.32
CA ILE A 235 -15.71 -4.47 10.21
C ILE A 235 -15.81 -5.33 8.96
N LEU A 236 -14.83 -6.17 8.69
CA LEU A 236 -14.83 -7.18 7.64
C LEU A 236 -14.73 -8.56 8.26
N THR A 237 -15.28 -9.54 7.57
CA THR A 237 -15.02 -10.94 7.87
C THR A 237 -13.96 -11.41 6.89
N CYS A 238 -12.71 -11.57 7.35
CA CYS A 238 -11.61 -12.09 6.52
C CYS A 238 -11.51 -13.60 6.68
N GLU A 239 -11.42 -14.31 5.55
CA GLU A 239 -11.21 -15.75 5.53
C GLU A 239 -9.69 -16.04 5.48
N TYR A 240 -9.25 -17.01 6.26
CA TYR A 240 -7.90 -17.59 6.15
C TYR A 240 -7.98 -19.00 5.67
N GLU A 241 -6.96 -19.44 4.97
CA GLU A 241 -6.76 -20.84 4.67
C GLU A 241 -5.55 -21.36 5.46
N ILE A 242 -5.80 -22.22 6.45
CA ILE A 242 -4.77 -22.92 7.20
C ILE A 242 -4.88 -24.40 6.87
N ASP A 243 -3.81 -25.03 6.39
CA ASP A 243 -3.75 -26.45 6.03
C ASP A 243 -4.87 -26.90 5.08
N GLY A 244 -5.24 -26.06 4.09
CA GLY A 244 -6.30 -26.37 3.13
C GLY A 244 -7.71 -26.29 3.70
N LYS A 245 -7.90 -25.73 4.90
CA LYS A 245 -9.20 -25.46 5.51
C LYS A 245 -9.42 -23.97 5.63
N LYS A 246 -10.54 -23.49 5.11
CA LYS A 246 -11.00 -22.13 5.34
C LYS A 246 -11.35 -21.95 6.79
N THR A 247 -10.69 -21.02 7.45
CA THR A 247 -10.91 -20.68 8.86
C THR A 247 -11.37 -19.23 8.92
N TRP A 248 -12.33 -18.94 9.78
CA TRP A 248 -12.76 -17.59 10.08
C TRP A 248 -11.93 -17.06 11.23
N TRP A 249 -11.47 -15.84 11.14
CA TRP A 249 -10.84 -15.20 12.29
C TRP A 249 -11.92 -14.87 13.33
N ASP A 250 -11.90 -15.59 14.43
CA ASP A 250 -12.76 -15.35 15.58
C ASP A 250 -11.92 -14.88 16.76
N TYR A 251 -12.00 -13.59 17.05
CA TYR A 251 -11.29 -12.94 18.15
C TYR A 251 -11.86 -13.28 19.53
N SER A 252 -12.99 -13.98 19.61
CA SER A 252 -13.62 -14.33 20.89
C SER A 252 -12.82 -15.32 21.73
N ASN A 253 -11.74 -15.89 21.19
CA ASN A 253 -10.91 -16.92 21.80
C ASN A 253 -9.43 -16.52 22.04
N GLY A 254 -9.08 -15.23 22.01
CA GLY A 254 -7.74 -14.70 22.29
C GLY A 254 -7.66 -13.96 23.61
#